data_9766723fd16d6d1d5e1d055a94aa1250
#
_entry.id   9766723fd16d6d1d5e1d055a94aa1250
#
_cell.length_a   1.000
_cell.length_b   1.000
_cell.length_c   1.000
_cell.angle_alpha   90.00
_cell.angle_beta   90.00
_cell.angle_gamma   90.00
#
_symmetry.space_group_name_H-M   'P 1'
#
loop_
_entity.id
_entity.type
_entity.pdbx_description
1 polymer ?
#
loop_
_entity_poly.entity_id
_entity_poly.type
_entity_poly.pdbx_seq_one_letter_code
_entity_poly.pdbx_strand_id
1 'polypeptide(L)'
;MISIAEPSLADVSLKDTDKPGFKRYIKRTPLGVVLVISPWKSVSDEPLSPMLTFGPPSYPYLVSINSVLPAIIAGNSVLLKPSPQTPLTAERFALALTRAGVPPAVIQVVHLSPTLTEYAIKHPKVDFVSFTGSVTGGKFVQDAALRADGFKGVALEVSLAW
;
A
#
# COMPACT_ATOMS: atom_id res chain seq x y z
N MET A 1 9.49 -4.70 10.93
CA MET A 1 8.45 -5.36 10.11
C MET A 1 8.70 -6.85 9.93
N ILE A 2 9.82 -7.26 9.36
CA ILE A 2 10.07 -8.69 9.04
C ILE A 2 10.01 -9.57 10.29
N SER A 3 10.63 -9.19 11.39
CA SER A 3 10.67 -9.95 12.65
C SER A 3 9.31 -10.18 13.32
N ILE A 4 8.32 -9.34 13.01
CA ILE A 4 6.97 -9.47 13.58
C ILE A 4 5.97 -10.06 12.58
N ALA A 5 6.39 -10.30 11.34
CA ALA A 5 5.49 -10.75 10.28
C ALA A 5 4.91 -12.14 10.57
N GLU A 6 5.76 -13.10 10.89
CA GLU A 6 5.33 -14.48 11.17
C GLU A 6 4.28 -14.55 12.28
N PRO A 7 4.51 -14.00 13.50
CA PRO A 7 3.49 -14.03 14.54
C PRO A 7 2.24 -13.23 14.21
N SER A 8 2.36 -12.14 13.40
CA SER A 8 1.21 -11.32 13.01
C SER A 8 0.33 -11.98 11.95
N LEU A 9 0.89 -12.87 11.16
CA LEU A 9 0.19 -13.57 10.08
C LEU A 9 -0.23 -15.00 10.46
N ALA A 10 0.22 -15.50 11.61
CA ALA A 10 -0.17 -16.80 12.10
C ALA A 10 -1.68 -16.90 12.37
N ASP A 11 -2.23 -18.07 12.10
CA ASP A 11 -3.61 -18.39 12.47
C ASP A 11 -3.80 -18.30 13.98
N VAL A 12 -4.89 -17.71 14.44
CA VAL A 12 -5.20 -17.58 15.87
C VAL A 12 -6.19 -18.66 16.28
N SER A 13 -5.75 -19.60 17.12
CA SER A 13 -6.65 -20.55 17.75
C SER A 13 -7.37 -19.89 18.93
N LEU A 14 -8.69 -19.86 18.88
CA LEU A 14 -9.52 -19.38 19.99
C LEU A 14 -9.63 -20.52 21.03
N LYS A 15 -9.04 -20.29 22.20
CA LYS A 15 -9.20 -21.14 23.40
C LYS A 15 -10.53 -20.74 24.05
N ASP A 16 -11.13 -21.63 24.82
CA ASP A 16 -12.37 -21.40 25.57
C ASP A 16 -13.62 -21.19 24.68
N THR A 17 -13.97 -22.23 23.96
CA THR A 17 -15.25 -22.27 23.27
C THR A 17 -16.30 -22.94 24.16
N ASP A 18 -17.41 -22.27 24.36
CA ASP A 18 -18.58 -22.72 25.15
C ASP A 18 -19.30 -23.95 24.54
N LYS A 19 -18.81 -24.46 23.41
CA LYS A 19 -19.38 -25.62 22.74
C LYS A 19 -18.34 -26.74 22.63
N PRO A 20 -18.48 -27.84 23.38
CA PRO A 20 -17.62 -29.00 23.26
C PRO A 20 -17.63 -29.57 21.83
N GLY A 21 -16.47 -29.92 21.30
CA GLY A 21 -16.33 -30.50 19.97
C GLY A 21 -16.19 -29.49 18.83
N PHE A 22 -16.34 -28.20 19.08
CA PHE A 22 -16.09 -27.15 18.08
C PHE A 22 -14.65 -26.63 18.15
N LYS A 23 -13.95 -26.65 17.00
CA LYS A 23 -12.66 -25.95 16.83
C LYS A 23 -12.93 -24.61 16.17
N ARG A 24 -12.51 -23.52 16.82
CA ARG A 24 -12.60 -22.15 16.29
C ARG A 24 -11.22 -21.59 16.09
N TYR A 25 -11.02 -20.95 14.96
CA TYR A 25 -9.75 -20.26 14.67
C TYR A 25 -10.00 -19.11 13.69
N ILE A 26 -9.15 -18.11 13.76
CA ILE A 26 -9.12 -17.02 12.79
C ILE A 26 -7.99 -17.36 11.82
N LYS A 27 -8.35 -17.64 10.58
CA LYS A 27 -7.39 -17.89 9.50
C LYS A 27 -7.07 -16.57 8.81
N ARG A 28 -5.78 -16.31 8.67
CA ARG A 28 -5.31 -15.15 7.90
C ARG A 28 -5.05 -15.57 6.46
N THR A 29 -5.68 -14.87 5.52
CA THR A 29 -5.57 -15.14 4.08
C THR A 29 -5.18 -13.88 3.34
N PRO A 30 -4.38 -13.97 2.26
CA PRO A 30 -4.13 -12.83 1.38
C PRO A 30 -5.45 -12.23 0.86
N LEU A 31 -5.46 -10.94 0.65
CA LEU A 31 -6.60 -10.24 0.06
C LEU A 31 -6.66 -10.44 -1.47
N GLY A 32 -5.49 -10.49 -2.11
CA GLY A 32 -5.35 -10.59 -3.56
C GLY A 32 -4.44 -9.51 -4.13
N VAL A 33 -4.98 -8.57 -4.88
CA VAL A 33 -4.23 -7.47 -5.48
C VAL A 33 -4.38 -6.19 -4.67
N VAL A 34 -3.26 -5.62 -4.26
CA VAL A 34 -3.17 -4.35 -3.54
C VAL A 34 -2.66 -3.26 -4.47
N LEU A 35 -3.46 -2.23 -4.69
CA LEU A 35 -3.03 -1.02 -5.40
C LEU A 35 -2.41 -0.04 -4.41
N VAL A 36 -1.13 0.23 -4.55
CA VAL A 36 -0.40 1.21 -3.73
C VAL A 36 -0.18 2.48 -4.53
N ILE A 37 -0.74 3.58 -4.06
CA ILE A 37 -0.61 4.91 -4.67
C ILE A 37 0.31 5.74 -3.78
N SER A 38 1.53 5.99 -4.25
CA SER A 38 2.57 6.67 -3.50
C SER A 38 2.68 8.15 -3.86
N PRO A 39 2.91 9.03 -2.88
CA PRO A 39 3.14 10.46 -3.11
C PRO A 39 4.54 10.72 -3.66
N TRP A 40 4.75 11.98 -4.06
CA TRP A 40 6.06 12.50 -4.48
C TRP A 40 6.73 13.40 -3.42
N LYS A 41 6.01 13.77 -2.36
CA LYS A 41 6.38 14.86 -1.47
C LYS A 41 7.81 14.72 -0.94
N SER A 42 8.64 15.65 -1.36
CA SER A 42 9.92 15.96 -0.74
C SER A 42 9.65 16.84 0.48
N VAL A 43 10.40 16.64 1.56
CA VAL A 43 10.37 17.52 2.75
C VAL A 43 10.77 18.97 2.44
N SER A 44 11.26 19.23 1.22
CA SER A 44 11.74 20.53 0.78
C SER A 44 10.66 21.59 0.51
N ASP A 45 9.38 21.22 0.56
CA ASP A 45 8.28 22.17 0.32
C ASP A 45 7.74 22.85 1.59
N GLU A 46 8.38 22.61 2.75
CA GLU A 46 8.09 23.33 3.98
C GLU A 46 9.06 24.50 4.16
N PRO A 47 8.60 25.76 4.15
CA PRO A 47 9.48 26.94 4.26
C PRO A 47 10.05 27.19 5.66
N LEU A 48 9.90 26.28 6.61
CA LEU A 48 10.05 26.57 8.04
C LEU A 48 11.14 25.83 8.81
N SER A 49 12.13 25.18 8.16
CA SER A 49 13.28 24.73 8.93
C SER A 49 14.56 24.60 8.11
N PRO A 50 15.55 25.50 8.33
CA PRO A 50 16.88 25.33 7.77
C PRO A 50 17.57 24.04 8.18
N MET A 51 17.06 23.39 9.22
CA MET A 51 17.63 22.17 9.80
C MET A 51 17.12 20.90 9.16
N LEU A 52 16.00 20.96 8.39
CA LEU A 52 15.41 19.84 7.67
C LEU A 52 15.75 19.81 6.18
N THR A 53 16.52 20.77 5.71
CA THR A 53 16.95 20.89 4.29
C THR A 53 17.89 19.75 3.85
N PHE A 54 18.39 18.94 4.79
CA PHE A 54 19.24 17.78 4.54
C PHE A 54 18.56 16.44 4.85
N GLY A 55 17.22 16.40 4.95
CA GLY A 55 16.51 15.13 5.00
C GLY A 55 16.76 14.35 3.69
N PRO A 56 17.18 13.06 3.78
CA PRO A 56 17.52 12.30 2.58
C PRO A 56 16.30 12.18 1.66
N PRO A 57 16.48 12.03 0.33
CA PRO A 57 15.42 11.81 -0.66
C PRO A 57 14.75 10.44 -0.51
N SER A 58 14.60 9.98 0.73
CA SER A 58 14.12 8.65 1.09
C SER A 58 12.59 8.57 1.25
N TYR A 59 11.91 9.72 1.24
CA TYR A 59 10.48 9.77 1.53
C TYR A 59 9.62 8.96 0.55
N PRO A 60 9.83 9.02 -0.78
CA PRO A 60 9.08 8.17 -1.71
C PRO A 60 9.32 6.68 -1.50
N TYR A 61 10.53 6.28 -1.09
CA TYR A 61 10.85 4.89 -0.76
C TYR A 61 10.24 4.47 0.57
N LEU A 62 10.40 5.30 1.61
CA LEU A 62 9.90 4.99 2.95
C LEU A 62 8.39 4.85 2.98
N VAL A 63 7.68 5.75 2.32
CA VAL A 63 6.22 5.68 2.23
C VAL A 63 5.78 4.45 1.43
N SER A 64 6.42 4.18 0.30
CA SER A 64 6.09 3.01 -0.50
C SER A 64 6.34 1.71 0.24
N ILE A 65 7.45 1.59 0.98
CA ILE A 65 7.79 0.36 1.70
C ILE A 65 6.80 0.03 2.82
N ASN A 66 6.21 1.05 3.44
CA ASN A 66 5.22 0.86 4.51
C ASN A 66 3.95 0.14 4.03
N SER A 67 3.60 0.27 2.76
CA SER A 67 2.45 -0.41 2.17
C SER A 67 2.84 -1.64 1.36
N VAL A 68 3.91 -1.56 0.57
CA VAL A 68 4.35 -2.63 -0.34
C VAL A 68 4.86 -3.84 0.42
N LEU A 69 5.75 -3.63 1.40
CA LEU A 69 6.39 -4.74 2.11
C LEU A 69 5.39 -5.57 2.92
N PRO A 70 4.50 -4.97 3.74
CA PRO A 70 3.46 -5.75 4.44
C PRO A 70 2.53 -6.49 3.48
N ALA A 71 2.15 -5.88 2.35
CA ALA A 71 1.29 -6.52 1.37
C ALA A 71 1.94 -7.78 0.79
N ILE A 72 3.22 -7.70 0.37
CA ILE A 72 3.96 -8.84 -0.18
C ILE A 72 4.17 -9.93 0.87
N ILE A 73 4.58 -9.57 2.09
CA ILE A 73 4.80 -10.54 3.19
C ILE A 73 3.49 -11.26 3.54
N ALA A 74 2.35 -10.57 3.46
CA ALA A 74 1.03 -11.18 3.67
C ALA A 74 0.53 -12.02 2.48
N GLY A 75 1.35 -12.21 1.43
CA GLY A 75 1.05 -13.06 0.27
C GLY A 75 0.22 -12.38 -0.82
N ASN A 76 0.12 -11.04 -0.81
CA ASN A 76 -0.58 -10.30 -1.84
C ASN A 76 0.32 -9.92 -3.01
N SER A 77 -0.28 -9.66 -4.17
CA SER A 77 0.37 -8.99 -5.29
C SER A 77 0.16 -7.48 -5.20
N VAL A 78 1.14 -6.70 -5.67
CA VAL A 78 1.13 -5.24 -5.57
C VAL A 78 1.20 -4.60 -6.95
N LEU A 79 0.29 -3.68 -7.20
CA LEU A 79 0.39 -2.68 -8.26
C LEU A 79 0.87 -1.37 -7.63
N LEU A 80 2.09 -0.97 -7.91
CA LEU A 80 2.66 0.27 -7.39
C LEU A 80 2.52 1.40 -8.40
N LYS A 81 1.72 2.40 -8.05
CA LYS A 81 1.53 3.61 -8.83
C LYS A 81 2.27 4.78 -8.17
N PRO A 82 3.43 5.18 -8.70
CA PRO A 82 4.12 6.38 -8.22
C PRO A 82 3.42 7.67 -8.64
N SER A 83 3.81 8.76 -8.02
CA SER A 83 3.53 10.09 -8.56
C SER A 83 4.22 10.28 -9.92
N PRO A 84 3.59 10.99 -10.87
CA PRO A 84 4.22 11.36 -12.14
C PRO A 84 5.52 12.18 -11.99
N GLN A 85 5.73 12.80 -10.84
CA GLN A 85 6.92 13.61 -10.56
C GLN A 85 8.14 12.78 -10.14
N THR A 86 7.92 11.55 -9.65
CA THR A 86 8.99 10.66 -9.20
C THR A 86 8.85 9.23 -9.75
N PRO A 87 8.70 9.04 -11.07
CA PRO A 87 8.37 7.73 -11.64
C PRO A 87 9.48 6.71 -11.43
N LEU A 88 10.74 7.11 -11.58
CA LEU A 88 11.90 6.23 -11.46
C LEU A 88 12.10 5.66 -10.05
N THR A 89 11.53 6.27 -9.03
CA THR A 89 11.62 5.77 -7.65
C THR A 89 10.93 4.41 -7.52
N ALA A 90 9.73 4.29 -8.07
CA ALA A 90 8.98 3.03 -8.03
C ALA A 90 9.66 1.94 -8.88
N GLU A 91 10.18 2.30 -10.06
CA GLU A 91 10.90 1.37 -10.94
C GLU A 91 12.16 0.80 -10.24
N ARG A 92 12.95 1.66 -9.60
CA ARG A 92 14.13 1.24 -8.84
C ARG A 92 13.74 0.38 -7.63
N PHE A 93 12.65 0.73 -6.97
CA PHE A 93 12.16 -0.03 -5.82
C PHE A 93 11.70 -1.43 -6.22
N ALA A 94 10.89 -1.56 -7.28
CA ALA A 94 10.47 -2.84 -7.80
C ALA A 94 11.66 -3.69 -8.27
N LEU A 95 12.63 -3.07 -8.97
CA LEU A 95 13.87 -3.73 -9.38
C LEU A 95 14.68 -4.25 -8.20
N ALA A 96 14.79 -3.46 -7.11
CA ALA A 96 15.50 -3.88 -5.90
C ALA A 96 14.84 -5.09 -5.24
N LEU A 97 13.51 -5.11 -5.14
CA LEU A 97 12.75 -6.25 -4.62
C LEU A 97 12.91 -7.50 -5.50
N THR A 98 12.86 -7.33 -6.82
CA THR A 98 13.09 -8.44 -7.76
C THR A 98 14.51 -9.01 -7.63
N ARG A 99 15.52 -8.16 -7.50
CA ARG A 99 16.91 -8.59 -7.24
C ARG A 99 17.09 -9.27 -5.88
N ALA A 100 16.26 -8.92 -4.92
CA ALA A 100 16.21 -9.59 -3.60
C ALA A 100 15.44 -10.93 -3.62
N GLY A 101 14.93 -11.37 -4.78
CA GLY A 101 14.26 -12.66 -4.95
C GLY A 101 12.73 -12.60 -4.95
N VAL A 102 12.11 -11.41 -4.88
CA VAL A 102 10.66 -11.29 -5.06
C VAL A 102 10.32 -11.57 -6.53
N PRO A 103 9.39 -12.50 -6.83
CA PRO A 103 9.00 -12.79 -8.20
C PRO A 103 8.48 -11.54 -8.92
N PRO A 104 8.87 -11.29 -10.19
CA PRO A 104 8.47 -10.07 -10.92
C PRO A 104 6.94 -9.88 -11.04
N ALA A 105 6.18 -10.98 -11.04
CA ALA A 105 4.72 -10.92 -11.09
C ALA A 105 4.07 -10.44 -9.79
N VAL A 106 4.80 -10.44 -8.68
CA VAL A 106 4.27 -10.05 -7.35
C VAL A 106 4.25 -8.53 -7.17
N ILE A 107 5.18 -7.82 -7.80
CA ILE A 107 5.19 -6.36 -7.78
C ILE A 107 5.35 -5.81 -9.20
N GLN A 108 4.41 -4.97 -9.61
CA GLN A 108 4.41 -4.31 -10.90
C GLN A 108 4.23 -2.81 -10.73
N VAL A 109 4.99 -2.02 -11.49
CA VAL A 109 4.85 -0.57 -11.51
C VAL A 109 3.91 -0.17 -12.64
N VAL A 110 2.99 0.73 -12.35
CA VAL A 110 2.01 1.24 -13.31
C VAL A 110 2.00 2.77 -13.29
N HIS A 111 2.12 3.37 -14.46
CA HIS A 111 2.05 4.83 -14.64
C HIS A 111 0.67 5.18 -15.19
N LEU A 112 -0.21 5.67 -14.31
CA LEU A 112 -1.62 5.90 -14.64
C LEU A 112 -1.97 7.38 -14.52
N SER A 113 -2.76 7.87 -15.49
CA SER A 113 -3.47 9.15 -15.37
C SER A 113 -4.52 9.09 -14.24
N PRO A 114 -5.06 10.21 -13.78
CA PRO A 114 -6.15 10.21 -12.79
C PRO A 114 -7.34 9.34 -13.22
N THR A 115 -7.76 9.43 -14.48
CA THR A 115 -8.87 8.62 -15.03
C THR A 115 -8.56 7.13 -15.01
N LEU A 116 -7.36 6.73 -15.42
CA LEU A 116 -6.94 5.33 -15.37
C LEU A 116 -6.72 4.86 -13.92
N THR A 117 -6.34 5.75 -13.02
CA THR A 117 -6.25 5.43 -11.59
C THR A 117 -7.63 5.13 -11.01
N GLU A 118 -8.64 5.93 -11.34
CA GLU A 118 -10.03 5.67 -10.96
C GLU A 118 -10.52 4.31 -11.50
N TYR A 119 -10.23 4.03 -12.77
CA TYR A 119 -10.54 2.73 -13.37
C TYR A 119 -9.86 1.58 -12.61
N ALA A 120 -8.57 1.71 -12.28
CA ALA A 120 -7.83 0.69 -11.54
C ALA A 120 -8.40 0.49 -10.12
N ILE A 121 -8.77 1.57 -9.43
CA ILE A 121 -9.43 1.49 -8.11
C ILE A 121 -10.74 0.71 -8.20
N LYS A 122 -11.56 0.97 -9.22
CA LYS A 122 -12.86 0.31 -9.42
C LYS A 122 -12.74 -1.12 -9.94
N HIS A 123 -11.58 -1.50 -10.47
CA HIS A 123 -11.43 -2.79 -11.13
C HIS A 123 -11.71 -3.97 -10.18
N PRO A 124 -12.52 -4.97 -10.57
CA PRO A 124 -12.97 -6.05 -9.67
C PRO A 124 -11.84 -6.93 -9.13
N LYS A 125 -10.68 -6.97 -9.80
CA LYS A 125 -9.49 -7.72 -9.34
C LYS A 125 -8.59 -6.95 -8.38
N VAL A 126 -8.87 -5.69 -8.11
CA VAL A 126 -8.17 -4.92 -7.07
C VAL A 126 -8.97 -5.01 -5.79
N ASP A 127 -8.42 -5.62 -4.77
CA ASP A 127 -9.13 -5.92 -3.51
C ASP A 127 -8.87 -4.86 -2.44
N PHE A 128 -7.72 -4.20 -2.50
CA PHE A 128 -7.33 -3.21 -1.51
C PHE A 128 -6.58 -2.05 -2.15
N VAL A 129 -6.83 -0.84 -1.67
CA VAL A 129 -6.14 0.38 -2.10
C VAL A 129 -5.46 1.03 -0.91
N SER A 130 -4.14 1.20 -1.00
CA SER A 130 -3.36 2.00 -0.06
C SER A 130 -2.95 3.31 -0.72
N PHE A 131 -3.32 4.42 -0.13
CA PHE A 131 -3.01 5.75 -0.63
C PHE A 131 -2.31 6.57 0.44
N THR A 132 -1.22 7.21 0.05
CA THR A 132 -0.57 8.24 0.85
C THR A 132 -0.45 9.51 0.02
N GLY A 133 -0.87 10.66 0.56
CA GLY A 133 -0.82 11.93 -0.17
C GLY A 133 -1.70 13.02 0.40
N SER A 134 -2.21 13.90 -0.47
CA SER A 134 -3.07 15.01 -0.08
C SER A 134 -4.47 14.55 0.35
N VAL A 135 -5.14 15.35 1.16
CA VAL A 135 -6.54 15.14 1.55
C VAL A 135 -7.46 15.05 0.32
N THR A 136 -7.25 15.91 -0.67
CA THR A 136 -8.04 15.88 -1.93
C THR A 136 -7.84 14.56 -2.68
N GLY A 137 -6.59 14.07 -2.76
CA GLY A 137 -6.30 12.77 -3.35
C GLY A 137 -6.92 11.62 -2.57
N GLY A 138 -6.90 11.68 -1.25
CA GLY A 138 -7.55 10.69 -0.38
C GLY A 138 -9.05 10.62 -0.59
N LYS A 139 -9.72 11.78 -0.66
CA LYS A 139 -11.16 11.86 -0.98
C LYS A 139 -11.47 11.25 -2.35
N PHE A 140 -10.66 11.58 -3.37
CA PHE A 140 -10.80 10.99 -4.71
C PHE A 140 -10.72 9.45 -4.68
N VAL A 141 -9.74 8.90 -3.97
CA VAL A 141 -9.57 7.45 -3.82
C VAL A 141 -10.74 6.81 -3.09
N GLN A 142 -11.19 7.42 -2.00
CA GLN A 142 -12.34 6.97 -1.24
C GLN A 142 -13.61 6.95 -2.09
N ASP A 143 -13.89 8.05 -2.80
CA ASP A 143 -15.06 8.17 -3.65
C ASP A 143 -15.05 7.17 -4.82
N ALA A 144 -13.87 6.90 -5.39
CA ALA A 144 -13.71 5.90 -6.44
C ALA A 144 -13.97 4.48 -5.90
N ALA A 145 -13.45 4.16 -4.71
CA ALA A 145 -13.65 2.87 -4.07
C ALA A 145 -15.13 2.63 -3.69
N LEU A 146 -15.82 3.66 -3.20
CA LEU A 146 -17.26 3.57 -2.88
C LEU A 146 -18.15 3.32 -4.11
N ARG A 147 -17.68 3.73 -5.30
CA ARG A 147 -18.39 3.52 -6.59
C ARG A 147 -17.95 2.24 -7.30
N ALA A 148 -17.13 1.42 -6.68
CA ALA A 148 -16.73 0.13 -7.25
C ALA A 148 -17.84 -0.94 -7.08
N ASP A 149 -17.87 -1.88 -7.99
CA ASP A 149 -18.72 -3.06 -7.84
C ASP A 149 -18.10 -3.98 -6.77
N GLY A 150 -18.70 -3.99 -5.58
CA GLY A 150 -18.25 -4.77 -4.44
C GLY A 150 -17.47 -3.97 -3.38
N PHE A 151 -17.13 -4.66 -2.29
CA PHE A 151 -16.43 -4.03 -1.17
C PHE A 151 -14.92 -3.99 -1.43
N LYS A 152 -14.33 -2.82 -1.28
CA LYS A 152 -12.88 -2.62 -1.35
C LYS A 152 -12.33 -2.14 -0.02
N GLY A 153 -11.24 -2.75 0.41
CA GLY A 153 -10.47 -2.21 1.52
C GLY A 153 -9.73 -0.94 1.10
N VAL A 154 -9.76 0.09 1.93
CA VAL A 154 -9.05 1.36 1.67
C VAL A 154 -8.28 1.78 2.92
N ALA A 155 -7.00 2.06 2.75
CA ALA A 155 -6.17 2.72 3.75
C ALA A 155 -5.70 4.07 3.21
N LEU A 156 -5.98 5.14 3.96
CA LEU A 156 -5.64 6.50 3.59
C LEU A 156 -4.69 7.09 4.64
N GLU A 157 -3.49 7.44 4.20
CA GLU A 157 -2.55 8.25 4.98
C GLU A 157 -2.51 9.63 4.33
N VAL A 158 -3.18 10.59 4.94
CA VAL A 158 -3.29 11.93 4.39
C VAL A 158 -2.62 12.95 5.30
N SER A 159 -1.81 13.82 4.71
CA SER A 159 -1.25 14.97 5.41
C SER A 159 -2.01 16.22 5.00
N LEU A 160 -2.36 17.03 6.00
CA LEU A 160 -2.76 18.41 5.77
C LEU A 160 -1.49 19.16 5.33
N ALA A 161 -1.38 19.43 4.03
CA ALA A 161 -0.48 20.47 3.58
C ALA A 161 -1.19 21.80 3.89
N TRP A 162 -0.64 22.56 4.81
CA TRP A 162 -1.01 23.94 5.09
C TRP A 162 -0.44 24.82 3.97
#